data_f79ec3f04583eff8571473681206b4f0
#
_entry.id   f79ec3f04583eff8571473681206b4f0
#
_cell.length_a   1.000
_cell.length_b   1.000
_cell.length_c   1.000
_cell.angle_alpha   90.00
_cell.angle_beta   90.00
_cell.angle_gamma   90.00
#
_symmetry.space_group_name_H-M   'P 1'
#
loop_
_entity.id
_entity.type
_entity.pdbx_description
1 polymer ?
#
loop_
_entity_poly.entity_id
_entity_poly.type
_entity_poly.pdbx_seq_one_letter_code
_entity_poly.pdbx_strand_id
1 'polypeptide(L)'
;MEVWKLESMGDEKLTDAPALPATTLADYCYYGMFMNCTSLENAPALPATTLAEGCYKSMFVECASLETAPALPATTLAAICYQSMFNGCSSLKEAPALPATTLAQNCYLAMFNGCTSLEEAPELPATTLAESCYKKMFEGCTSLNKITMLATNISATDCLNEWVKGVPATGTFTKAASMTTLPTGDSGIPTGWTVQ
;
A
#
# COMPACT_ATOMS: atom_id res chain seq x y z
N MET A 1 14.92 -14.91 15.68
CA MET A 1 14.01 -14.24 14.73
C MET A 1 13.90 -14.91 13.36
N GLU A 2 14.78 -15.85 13.01
CA GLU A 2 14.80 -16.48 11.67
C GLU A 2 13.88 -17.69 11.49
N VAL A 3 13.50 -18.38 12.54
CA VAL A 3 12.73 -19.64 12.46
C VAL A 3 11.28 -19.40 11.99
N TRP A 4 10.64 -18.33 12.47
CA TRP A 4 9.24 -18.01 12.14
C TRP A 4 9.03 -17.60 10.67
N LYS A 5 10.02 -16.93 10.07
CA LYS A 5 9.93 -16.47 8.68
C LYS A 5 9.84 -17.60 7.67
N LEU A 6 10.47 -18.72 7.95
CA LEU A 6 10.48 -19.91 7.08
C LEU A 6 9.22 -20.78 7.25
N GLU A 7 8.60 -20.76 8.44
CA GLU A 7 7.43 -21.62 8.75
C GLU A 7 6.10 -21.02 8.31
N SER A 8 5.98 -19.69 8.25
CA SER A 8 4.72 -19.02 7.87
C SER A 8 4.63 -18.65 6.39
N MET A 9 5.74 -18.57 5.66
CA MET A 9 5.74 -18.22 4.24
C MET A 9 5.13 -19.35 3.40
N GLY A 10 3.98 -19.07 2.76
CA GLY A 10 3.25 -20.06 1.95
C GLY A 10 2.45 -21.08 2.75
N ASP A 11 2.21 -20.83 4.05
CA ASP A 11 1.29 -21.68 4.82
C ASP A 11 -0.17 -21.37 4.44
N GLU A 12 -0.70 -22.16 3.52
CA GLU A 12 -2.07 -22.04 3.02
C GLU A 12 -3.14 -22.35 4.07
N LYS A 13 -2.77 -22.82 5.27
CA LYS A 13 -3.70 -23.16 6.36
C LYS A 13 -3.69 -22.12 7.49
N LEU A 14 -2.74 -21.19 7.48
CA LEU A 14 -2.64 -20.16 8.51
C LEU A 14 -3.82 -19.19 8.38
N THR A 15 -4.70 -19.15 9.37
CA THR A 15 -5.84 -18.23 9.43
C THR A 15 -5.57 -17.00 10.30
N ASP A 16 -4.74 -17.15 11.32
CA ASP A 16 -4.43 -16.12 12.32
C ASP A 16 -2.91 -15.95 12.44
N ALA A 17 -2.41 -14.77 12.17
CA ALA A 17 -0.99 -14.50 12.32
C ALA A 17 -0.58 -14.39 13.80
N PRO A 18 0.64 -14.86 14.17
CA PRO A 18 1.16 -14.66 15.51
C PRO A 18 1.42 -13.18 15.83
N ALA A 19 1.36 -12.81 17.10
CA ALA A 19 1.64 -11.43 17.52
C ALA A 19 3.08 -10.99 17.18
N LEU A 20 3.22 -9.77 16.66
CA LEU A 20 4.50 -9.13 16.31
C LEU A 20 4.70 -7.84 17.13
N PRO A 21 5.09 -7.93 18.40
CA PRO A 21 5.11 -6.80 19.32
C PRO A 21 6.31 -5.86 19.16
N ALA A 22 7.21 -6.12 18.20
CA ALA A 22 8.42 -5.32 18.04
C ALA A 22 8.10 -3.87 17.62
N THR A 23 8.64 -2.91 18.36
CA THR A 23 8.58 -1.48 18.06
C THR A 23 9.88 -0.92 17.47
N THR A 24 10.97 -1.69 17.57
CA THR A 24 12.26 -1.40 16.93
C THR A 24 12.51 -2.44 15.86
N LEU A 25 12.66 -2.00 14.63
CA LEU A 25 12.79 -2.85 13.45
C LEU A 25 14.20 -2.77 12.88
N ALA A 26 14.67 -3.87 12.29
CA ALA A 26 15.86 -3.92 11.45
C ALA A 26 15.47 -3.96 9.98
N ASP A 27 16.41 -3.68 9.09
CA ASP A 27 16.21 -3.76 7.65
C ASP A 27 15.70 -5.15 7.25
N TYR A 28 14.65 -5.18 6.44
CA TYR A 28 14.00 -6.39 5.91
C TYR A 28 13.54 -7.42 6.97
N CYS A 29 13.36 -7.01 8.25
CA CYS A 29 13.09 -7.96 9.36
C CYS A 29 11.81 -8.78 9.20
N TYR A 30 10.77 -8.22 8.57
CA TYR A 30 9.50 -8.90 8.28
C TYR A 30 9.21 -9.04 6.78
N TYR A 31 10.27 -8.94 5.94
CA TYR A 31 10.12 -9.13 4.49
C TYR A 31 9.46 -10.46 4.15
N GLY A 32 8.31 -10.40 3.45
CA GLY A 32 7.58 -11.57 2.95
C GLY A 32 7.08 -12.54 4.03
N MET A 33 6.96 -12.11 5.29
CA MET A 33 6.71 -13.03 6.41
C MET A 33 5.46 -13.91 6.24
N PHE A 34 4.37 -13.35 5.68
CA PHE A 34 3.12 -14.06 5.42
C PHE A 34 2.80 -14.16 3.93
N MET A 35 3.80 -14.02 3.07
CA MET A 35 3.60 -14.13 1.62
C MET A 35 2.97 -15.48 1.26
N ASN A 36 1.93 -15.47 0.41
CA ASN A 36 1.16 -16.63 -0.03
C ASN A 36 0.40 -17.39 1.09
N CYS A 37 0.18 -16.77 2.25
CA CYS A 37 -0.74 -17.33 3.24
C CYS A 37 -2.19 -17.08 2.81
N THR A 38 -2.67 -17.87 1.85
CA THR A 38 -3.95 -17.61 1.15
C THR A 38 -5.18 -17.70 2.03
N SER A 39 -5.12 -18.41 3.17
CA SER A 39 -6.20 -18.52 4.16
C SER A 39 -6.09 -17.51 5.31
N LEU A 40 -5.08 -16.61 5.29
CA LEU A 40 -4.90 -15.64 6.38
C LEU A 40 -6.05 -14.63 6.41
N GLU A 41 -6.83 -14.65 7.48
CA GLU A 41 -7.97 -13.76 7.73
C GLU A 41 -7.60 -12.61 8.66
N ASN A 42 -6.76 -12.89 9.68
CA ASN A 42 -6.41 -11.96 10.74
C ASN A 42 -4.92 -11.63 10.73
N ALA A 43 -4.58 -10.41 10.30
CA ALA A 43 -3.22 -9.90 10.35
C ALA A 43 -2.81 -9.49 11.78
N PRO A 44 -1.52 -9.59 12.15
CA PRO A 44 -1.03 -9.15 13.45
C PRO A 44 -1.01 -7.62 13.55
N ALA A 45 -1.10 -7.08 14.77
CA ALA A 45 -0.81 -5.66 14.98
C ALA A 45 0.65 -5.33 14.65
N LEU A 46 0.87 -4.15 14.04
CA LEU A 46 2.19 -3.64 13.64
C LEU A 46 2.46 -2.30 14.36
N PRO A 47 2.91 -2.32 15.63
CA PRO A 47 2.96 -1.14 16.48
C PRO A 47 4.13 -0.20 16.20
N ALA A 48 5.08 -0.54 15.33
CA ALA A 48 6.28 0.27 15.10
C ALA A 48 5.93 1.59 14.41
N THR A 49 6.39 2.69 14.99
CA THR A 49 6.29 4.06 14.44
C THR A 49 7.57 4.54 13.78
N THR A 50 8.70 3.88 14.07
CA THR A 50 9.99 4.09 13.40
C THR A 50 10.30 2.88 12.54
N LEU A 51 10.41 3.10 11.24
CA LEU A 51 10.61 2.04 10.25
C LEU A 51 12.07 1.93 9.82
N ALA A 52 12.47 0.71 9.45
CA ALA A 52 13.73 0.42 8.80
C ALA A 52 13.51 0.10 7.32
N GLU A 53 14.58 0.07 6.50
CA GLU A 53 14.49 -0.22 5.07
C GLU A 53 13.83 -1.58 4.82
N GLY A 54 12.82 -1.62 3.95
CA GLY A 54 12.13 -2.83 3.55
C GLY A 54 11.52 -3.67 4.70
N CYS A 55 11.36 -3.10 5.89
CA CYS A 55 10.98 -3.86 7.10
C CYS A 55 9.67 -4.66 6.94
N TYR A 56 8.69 -4.14 6.21
CA TYR A 56 7.40 -4.81 5.93
C TYR A 56 7.18 -5.08 4.44
N LYS A 57 8.26 -5.01 3.62
CA LYS A 57 8.18 -5.29 2.19
C LYS A 57 7.52 -6.64 1.93
N SER A 58 6.51 -6.66 1.05
CA SER A 58 5.83 -7.88 0.57
C SER A 58 5.23 -8.76 1.70
N MET A 59 4.97 -8.20 2.87
CA MET A 59 4.62 -8.98 4.06
C MET A 59 3.37 -9.85 3.87
N PHE A 60 2.35 -9.34 3.17
CA PHE A 60 1.07 -10.02 2.94
C PHE A 60 0.78 -10.26 1.46
N VAL A 61 1.80 -10.35 0.59
CA VAL A 61 1.59 -10.65 -0.84
C VAL A 61 0.77 -11.92 -1.00
N GLU A 62 -0.32 -11.86 -1.83
CA GLU A 62 -1.21 -12.99 -2.13
C GLU A 62 -1.92 -13.60 -0.91
N CYS A 63 -2.13 -12.81 0.18
CA CYS A 63 -3.02 -13.21 1.26
C CYS A 63 -4.48 -12.98 0.82
N ALA A 64 -5.00 -13.90 0.01
CA ALA A 64 -6.27 -13.73 -0.70
C ALA A 64 -7.51 -13.64 0.20
N SER A 65 -7.47 -14.21 1.42
CA SER A 65 -8.56 -14.16 2.40
C SER A 65 -8.50 -12.96 3.35
N LEU A 66 -7.46 -12.12 3.28
CA LEU A 66 -7.31 -10.98 4.18
C LEU A 66 -8.30 -9.88 3.81
N GLU A 67 -9.32 -9.65 4.65
CA GLU A 67 -10.35 -8.63 4.43
C GLU A 67 -10.00 -7.26 5.03
N THR A 68 -9.24 -7.23 6.12
CA THR A 68 -8.89 -6.01 6.86
C THR A 68 -7.38 -5.92 7.11
N ALA A 69 -6.78 -4.81 6.73
CA ALA A 69 -5.35 -4.56 6.95
C ALA A 69 -5.07 -4.13 8.40
N PRO A 70 -3.87 -4.42 8.95
CA PRO A 70 -3.45 -3.89 10.25
C PRO A 70 -3.18 -2.38 10.17
N ALA A 71 -3.31 -1.66 11.28
CA ALA A 71 -2.96 -0.26 11.36
C ALA A 71 -1.46 -0.02 11.07
N LEU A 72 -1.15 1.07 10.35
CA LEU A 72 0.20 1.48 9.98
C LEU A 72 0.48 2.89 10.54
N PRO A 73 0.94 3.02 11.79
CA PRO A 73 0.97 4.29 12.51
C PRO A 73 2.15 5.22 12.16
N ALA A 74 3.11 4.76 11.35
CA ALA A 74 4.30 5.55 11.03
C ALA A 74 3.98 6.78 10.18
N THR A 75 4.48 7.95 10.58
CA THR A 75 4.31 9.24 9.88
C THR A 75 5.53 9.63 9.04
N THR A 76 6.66 9.00 9.26
CA THR A 76 7.90 9.13 8.47
C THR A 76 8.31 7.75 7.99
N LEU A 77 8.53 7.61 6.69
CA LEU A 77 8.79 6.32 6.06
C LEU A 77 10.27 6.12 5.74
N ALA A 78 10.70 4.87 5.81
CA ALA A 78 11.99 4.41 5.27
C ALA A 78 11.81 3.94 3.81
N ALA A 79 12.92 3.83 3.07
CA ALA A 79 12.90 3.31 1.70
C ALA A 79 12.29 1.89 1.68
N ILE A 80 11.46 1.62 0.66
CA ILE A 80 10.92 0.28 0.38
C ILE A 80 10.05 -0.30 1.52
N CYS A 81 9.80 0.42 2.63
CA CYS A 81 9.26 -0.13 3.88
C CYS A 81 7.92 -0.87 3.73
N TYR A 82 7.01 -0.39 2.88
CA TYR A 82 5.70 -1.00 2.60
C TYR A 82 5.54 -1.43 1.13
N GLN A 83 6.66 -1.55 0.38
CA GLN A 83 6.60 -2.01 -1.02
C GLN A 83 5.85 -3.33 -1.12
N SER A 84 4.84 -3.40 -2.00
CA SER A 84 4.02 -4.58 -2.31
C SER A 84 3.37 -5.24 -1.08
N MET A 85 3.17 -4.50 0.02
CA MET A 85 2.76 -5.10 1.31
C MET A 85 1.46 -5.91 1.20
N PHE A 86 0.47 -5.42 0.46
CA PHE A 86 -0.84 -6.08 0.25
C PHE A 86 -1.08 -6.47 -1.22
N ASN A 87 -0.02 -6.60 -2.02
CA ASN A 87 -0.15 -6.99 -3.42
C ASN A 87 -0.87 -8.35 -3.53
N GLY A 88 -1.96 -8.40 -4.33
CA GLY A 88 -2.76 -9.62 -4.52
C GLY A 88 -3.70 -9.97 -3.37
N CYS A 89 -3.87 -9.12 -2.35
CA CYS A 89 -4.89 -9.32 -1.31
C CYS A 89 -6.28 -9.05 -1.89
N SER A 90 -6.81 -10.02 -2.65
CA SER A 90 -8.03 -9.85 -3.46
C SER A 90 -9.31 -9.63 -2.64
N SER A 91 -9.37 -10.07 -1.38
CA SER A 91 -10.50 -9.86 -0.48
C SER A 91 -10.39 -8.58 0.37
N LEU A 92 -9.30 -7.80 0.26
CA LEU A 92 -9.09 -6.60 1.06
C LEU A 92 -10.11 -5.52 0.67
N LYS A 93 -11.04 -5.20 1.59
CA LYS A 93 -12.13 -4.23 1.40
C LYS A 93 -11.75 -2.83 1.88
N GLU A 94 -11.00 -2.76 2.98
CA GLU A 94 -10.61 -1.52 3.64
C GLU A 94 -9.08 -1.42 3.73
N ALA A 95 -8.52 -0.36 3.15
CA ALA A 95 -7.11 -0.06 3.30
C ALA A 95 -6.83 0.55 4.68
N PRO A 96 -5.64 0.36 5.26
CA PRO A 96 -5.24 1.03 6.49
C PRO A 96 -5.05 2.53 6.22
N ALA A 97 -5.24 3.38 7.23
CA ALA A 97 -4.82 4.77 7.13
C ALA A 97 -3.32 4.88 6.85
N LEU A 98 -2.94 5.82 5.98
CA LEU A 98 -1.55 6.09 5.61
C LEU A 98 -1.19 7.53 6.04
N PRO A 99 -0.89 7.78 7.33
CA PRO A 99 -0.74 9.12 7.89
C PRO A 99 0.58 9.80 7.49
N ALA A 100 1.46 9.13 6.75
CA ALA A 100 2.79 9.66 6.44
C ALA A 100 2.72 10.86 5.49
N THR A 101 3.34 11.95 5.91
CA THR A 101 3.54 13.17 5.10
C THR A 101 4.96 13.27 4.54
N THR A 102 5.91 12.52 5.11
CA THR A 102 7.28 12.39 4.61
C THR A 102 7.47 11.01 4.00
N LEU A 103 7.61 10.99 2.69
CA LEU A 103 7.75 9.75 1.90
C LEU A 103 9.22 9.46 1.60
N ALA A 104 9.52 8.19 1.37
CA ALA A 104 10.83 7.72 0.91
C ALA A 104 10.70 6.99 -0.44
N GLN A 105 11.82 6.74 -1.10
CA GLN A 105 11.87 6.00 -2.37
C GLN A 105 11.17 4.65 -2.25
N ASN A 106 10.30 4.33 -3.23
CA ASN A 106 9.58 3.06 -3.32
C ASN A 106 8.73 2.69 -2.07
N CYS A 107 8.44 3.62 -1.16
CA CYS A 107 7.81 3.30 0.14
C CYS A 107 6.46 2.59 0.02
N TYR A 108 5.62 2.96 -0.96
CA TYR A 108 4.32 2.36 -1.24
C TYR A 108 4.23 1.75 -2.65
N LEU A 109 5.36 1.48 -3.33
CA LEU A 109 5.38 0.88 -4.66
C LEU A 109 4.53 -0.40 -4.66
N ALA A 110 3.52 -0.49 -5.56
CA ALA A 110 2.62 -1.63 -5.74
C ALA A 110 1.92 -2.11 -4.44
N MET A 111 1.73 -1.23 -3.44
CA MET A 111 1.24 -1.63 -2.11
C MET A 111 -0.11 -2.35 -2.16
N PHE A 112 -1.05 -1.88 -2.98
CA PHE A 112 -2.38 -2.46 -3.15
C PHE A 112 -2.62 -3.02 -4.56
N ASN A 113 -1.55 -3.29 -5.33
CA ASN A 113 -1.67 -3.87 -6.66
C ASN A 113 -2.51 -5.16 -6.61
N GLY A 114 -3.55 -5.25 -7.45
CA GLY A 114 -4.44 -6.42 -7.50
C GLY A 114 -5.39 -6.60 -6.30
N CYS A 115 -5.57 -5.58 -5.44
CA CYS A 115 -6.60 -5.61 -4.40
C CYS A 115 -7.98 -5.38 -5.03
N THR A 116 -8.55 -6.43 -5.64
CA THR A 116 -9.73 -6.33 -6.49
C THR A 116 -11.03 -5.95 -5.75
N SER A 117 -11.10 -6.16 -4.43
CA SER A 117 -12.25 -5.80 -3.59
C SER A 117 -12.13 -4.43 -2.93
N LEU A 118 -11.00 -3.71 -3.11
CA LEU A 118 -10.78 -2.41 -2.50
C LEU A 118 -11.62 -1.35 -3.21
N GLU A 119 -12.56 -0.70 -2.49
CA GLU A 119 -13.48 0.29 -3.05
C GLU A 119 -13.00 1.74 -2.88
N GLU A 120 -12.36 2.05 -1.76
CA GLU A 120 -11.82 3.38 -1.46
C GLU A 120 -10.33 3.31 -1.14
N ALA A 121 -9.54 4.19 -1.77
CA ALA A 121 -8.14 4.37 -1.38
C ALA A 121 -8.05 5.07 -0.02
N PRO A 122 -7.00 4.81 0.78
CA PRO A 122 -6.71 5.65 1.94
C PRO A 122 -6.38 7.08 1.47
N GLU A 123 -6.61 8.07 2.33
CA GLU A 123 -6.12 9.42 2.04
C GLU A 123 -4.59 9.42 1.91
N LEU A 124 -4.08 10.13 0.90
CA LEU A 124 -2.66 10.29 0.62
C LEU A 124 -2.24 11.73 0.95
N PRO A 125 -1.87 12.02 2.22
CA PRO A 125 -1.71 13.39 2.71
C PRO A 125 -0.38 14.06 2.33
N ALA A 126 0.60 13.30 1.81
CA ALA A 126 1.90 13.84 1.44
C ALA A 126 1.79 14.87 0.30
N THR A 127 2.32 16.08 0.51
CA THR A 127 2.27 17.16 -0.48
C THR A 127 3.41 17.09 -1.50
N THR A 128 4.52 16.42 -1.17
CA THR A 128 5.67 16.19 -2.05
C THR A 128 5.90 14.69 -2.18
N LEU A 129 5.90 14.20 -3.42
CA LEU A 129 6.13 12.79 -3.69
C LEU A 129 7.62 12.47 -3.80
N ALA A 130 8.00 11.24 -3.42
CA ALA A 130 9.33 10.69 -3.56
C ALA A 130 9.42 9.79 -4.81
N GLU A 131 10.62 9.42 -5.24
CA GLU A 131 10.86 8.55 -6.39
C GLU A 131 10.09 7.23 -6.25
N SER A 132 9.28 6.90 -7.28
CA SER A 132 8.47 5.69 -7.38
C SER A 132 7.58 5.39 -6.16
N CYS A 133 7.26 6.39 -5.32
CA CYS A 133 6.56 6.17 -4.05
C CYS A 133 5.16 5.56 -4.21
N TYR A 134 4.39 5.95 -5.25
CA TYR A 134 3.07 5.41 -5.56
C TYR A 134 3.05 4.61 -6.88
N LYS A 135 4.21 4.30 -7.47
CA LYS A 135 4.28 3.49 -8.69
C LYS A 135 3.47 2.20 -8.54
N LYS A 136 2.51 1.96 -9.45
CA LYS A 136 1.63 0.78 -9.47
C LYS A 136 0.80 0.56 -8.20
N MET A 137 0.61 1.60 -7.36
CA MET A 137 0.02 1.44 -6.03
C MET A 137 -1.36 0.80 -6.05
N PHE A 138 -2.22 1.20 -6.99
CA PHE A 138 -3.58 0.70 -7.18
C PHE A 138 -3.78 0.01 -8.52
N GLU A 139 -2.70 -0.41 -9.22
CA GLU A 139 -2.83 -1.15 -10.47
C GLU A 139 -3.69 -2.39 -10.28
N GLY A 140 -4.73 -2.56 -11.10
CA GLY A 140 -5.62 -3.72 -11.03
C GLY A 140 -6.64 -3.71 -9.86
N CYS A 141 -6.82 -2.59 -9.15
CA CYS A 141 -7.89 -2.44 -8.16
C CYS A 141 -9.24 -2.22 -8.87
N THR A 142 -9.86 -3.30 -9.31
CA THR A 142 -11.04 -3.27 -10.20
C THR A 142 -12.35 -2.82 -9.56
N SER A 143 -12.39 -2.64 -8.24
CA SER A 143 -13.54 -2.07 -7.50
C SER A 143 -13.31 -0.64 -7.02
N LEU A 144 -12.09 -0.10 -7.20
CA LEU A 144 -11.70 1.20 -6.66
C LEU A 144 -12.47 2.34 -7.34
N ASN A 145 -13.19 3.16 -6.55
CA ASN A 145 -14.03 4.23 -7.07
C ASN A 145 -13.82 5.59 -6.39
N LYS A 146 -12.90 5.68 -5.41
CA LYS A 146 -12.60 6.93 -4.71
C LYS A 146 -11.13 7.01 -4.32
N ILE A 147 -10.48 8.13 -4.70
CA ILE A 147 -9.10 8.45 -4.32
C ILE A 147 -9.03 9.90 -3.83
N THR A 148 -8.33 10.14 -2.73
CA THR A 148 -7.95 11.47 -2.26
C THR A 148 -6.42 11.55 -2.20
N MET A 149 -5.83 12.43 -3.03
CA MET A 149 -4.39 12.66 -3.07
C MET A 149 -4.08 14.16 -2.95
N LEU A 150 -3.38 14.55 -1.90
CA LEU A 150 -3.09 15.96 -1.58
C LEU A 150 -1.72 16.44 -2.10
N ALA A 151 -1.06 15.66 -2.95
CA ALA A 151 0.22 16.04 -3.53
C ALA A 151 0.10 17.29 -4.42
N THR A 152 1.05 18.20 -4.26
CA THR A 152 1.21 19.41 -5.08
C THR A 152 2.54 19.42 -5.84
N ASN A 153 3.50 18.58 -5.42
CA ASN A 153 4.76 18.34 -6.12
C ASN A 153 4.89 16.87 -6.49
N ILE A 154 4.79 16.60 -7.79
CA ILE A 154 4.87 15.26 -8.41
C ILE A 154 6.07 15.15 -9.35
N SER A 155 7.11 15.94 -9.15
CA SER A 155 8.28 16.00 -10.04
C SER A 155 9.26 14.84 -9.88
N ALA A 156 9.10 14.03 -8.81
CA ALA A 156 9.97 12.89 -8.58
C ALA A 156 9.78 11.80 -9.65
N THR A 157 10.89 11.17 -10.05
CA THR A 157 10.90 10.15 -11.11
C THR A 157 9.92 9.01 -10.78
N ASP A 158 9.08 8.64 -11.75
CA ASP A 158 8.14 7.52 -11.68
C ASP A 158 7.17 7.54 -10.48
N CYS A 159 7.02 8.67 -9.78
CA CYS A 159 6.25 8.71 -8.53
C CYS A 159 4.79 8.25 -8.66
N LEU A 160 4.18 8.41 -9.85
CA LEU A 160 2.81 8.00 -10.19
C LEU A 160 2.78 7.03 -11.39
N ASN A 161 3.89 6.41 -11.78
CA ASN A 161 3.93 5.55 -12.96
C ASN A 161 2.96 4.37 -12.82
N GLU A 162 1.97 4.27 -13.73
CA GLU A 162 0.92 3.24 -13.78
C GLU A 162 0.13 3.05 -12.46
N TRP A 163 0.09 4.07 -11.58
CA TRP A 163 -0.42 3.93 -10.21
C TRP A 163 -1.93 3.60 -10.11
N VAL A 164 -2.71 3.94 -11.14
CA VAL A 164 -4.15 3.66 -11.24
C VAL A 164 -4.53 2.87 -12.50
N LYS A 165 -3.58 2.17 -13.10
CA LYS A 165 -3.83 1.36 -14.29
C LYS A 165 -4.82 0.22 -14.00
N GLY A 166 -5.86 0.11 -14.80
CA GLY A 166 -6.87 -0.95 -14.66
C GLY A 166 -7.91 -0.72 -13.56
N VAL A 167 -8.00 0.48 -12.98
CA VAL A 167 -9.14 0.86 -12.12
C VAL A 167 -10.41 1.10 -12.96
N PRO A 168 -11.62 1.09 -12.36
CA PRO A 168 -12.86 1.34 -13.08
C PRO A 168 -12.87 2.68 -13.83
N ALA A 169 -13.67 2.77 -14.92
CA ALA A 169 -13.82 3.98 -15.71
C ALA A 169 -14.65 5.09 -15.03
N THR A 170 -15.21 4.82 -13.84
CA THR A 170 -16.03 5.79 -13.08
C THR A 170 -15.60 5.82 -11.63
N GLY A 171 -15.53 7.02 -11.07
CA GLY A 171 -15.17 7.24 -9.67
C GLY A 171 -15.01 8.71 -9.34
N THR A 172 -14.53 9.01 -8.15
CA THR A 172 -14.29 10.37 -7.65
C THR A 172 -12.83 10.53 -7.27
N PHE A 173 -12.19 11.56 -7.80
CA PHE A 173 -10.82 11.94 -7.48
C PHE A 173 -10.81 13.30 -6.79
N THR A 174 -10.39 13.32 -5.52
CA THR A 174 -10.19 14.56 -4.75
C THR A 174 -8.71 14.93 -4.75
N LYS A 175 -8.39 16.15 -5.17
CA LYS A 175 -7.01 16.65 -5.20
C LYS A 175 -6.87 17.95 -4.40
N ALA A 176 -5.64 18.30 -4.05
CA ALA A 176 -5.36 19.63 -3.51
C ALA A 176 -5.76 20.71 -4.52
N ALA A 177 -6.41 21.78 -4.06
CA ALA A 177 -6.84 22.88 -4.92
C ALA A 177 -5.69 23.55 -5.70
N SER A 178 -4.49 23.55 -5.13
CA SER A 178 -3.27 24.08 -5.75
C SER A 178 -2.63 23.13 -6.79
N MET A 179 -3.08 21.88 -6.91
CA MET A 179 -2.59 20.94 -7.92
C MET A 179 -3.27 21.22 -9.27
N THR A 180 -2.57 21.85 -10.19
CA THR A 180 -3.08 22.29 -11.49
C THR A 180 -2.63 21.44 -12.67
N THR A 181 -1.58 20.63 -12.52
CA THR A 181 -0.85 19.97 -13.61
C THR A 181 -0.93 18.46 -13.63
N LEU A 182 -1.81 17.83 -12.81
CA LEU A 182 -1.94 16.38 -12.78
C LEU A 182 -2.59 15.89 -14.09
N PRO A 183 -1.91 15.06 -14.91
CA PRO A 183 -2.47 14.55 -16.16
C PRO A 183 -3.61 13.56 -15.92
N THR A 184 -4.40 13.27 -16.96
CA THR A 184 -5.39 12.19 -16.94
C THR A 184 -4.77 10.92 -17.53
N GLY A 185 -5.12 9.75 -17.01
CA GLY A 185 -4.68 8.44 -17.46
C GLY A 185 -4.06 7.60 -16.35
N ASP A 186 -3.45 6.49 -16.71
CA ASP A 186 -2.91 5.47 -15.77
C ASP A 186 -1.87 6.00 -14.77
N SER A 187 -1.18 7.08 -15.13
CA SER A 187 -0.16 7.73 -14.30
C SER A 187 -0.60 9.10 -13.76
N GLY A 188 -1.91 9.34 -13.71
CA GLY A 188 -2.49 10.60 -13.26
C GLY A 188 -3.87 10.40 -12.64
N ILE A 189 -4.83 11.26 -13.00
CA ILE A 189 -6.25 11.09 -12.64
C ILE A 189 -6.84 10.00 -13.52
N PRO A 190 -7.53 8.98 -12.98
CA PRO A 190 -8.14 7.94 -13.80
C PRO A 190 -9.09 8.53 -14.85
N THR A 191 -9.04 8.02 -16.09
CA THR A 191 -9.87 8.51 -17.18
C THR A 191 -11.35 8.30 -16.86
N GLY A 192 -12.17 9.35 -17.03
CA GLY A 192 -13.61 9.32 -16.78
C GLY A 192 -14.03 9.61 -15.33
N TRP A 193 -13.09 9.80 -14.41
CA TRP A 193 -13.42 10.11 -13.02
C TRP A 193 -13.81 11.58 -12.83
N THR A 194 -14.75 11.83 -11.91
CA THR A 194 -15.13 13.17 -11.48
C THR A 194 -14.07 13.75 -10.56
N VAL A 195 -13.59 14.96 -10.87
CA VAL A 195 -12.57 15.65 -10.05
C VAL A 195 -13.22 16.66 -9.12
N GLN A 196 -12.79 16.64 -7.85
CA GLN A 196 -13.21 17.56 -6.78
C GLN A 196 -12.01 18.31 -6.20
#